data_48775bfae9cbc3653a289493fa92e183
#
_entry.id   48775bfae9cbc3653a289493fa92e183
#
_cell.length_a   1.000
_cell.length_b   1.000
_cell.length_c   1.000
_cell.angle_alpha   90.00
_cell.angle_beta   90.00
_cell.angle_gamma   90.00
#
_symmetry.space_group_name_H-M   'P 1'
#
loop_
_entity.id
_entity.type
_entity.pdbx_description
1 polymer ?
#
loop_
_entity_poly.entity_id
_entity_poly.type
_entity_poly.pdbx_seq_one_letter_code
_entity_poly.pdbx_strand_id
1 'polypeptide(L)'
;MNFNELIYPMTRKTFYEEVKGKRYHVWKSKHNRFKDYFSWTELDNYLNQINIGAWDRTPQLQIIMPDGNKWCKKKSPNKKSREEIFNLWNKGCTFVLTLSEFLNENLWKQCQEFEREYGVGQANLYCSKKADAHCFPTHADSTDNFLFHVRGDVEWYIFNEYAEGKDGQRFRSEDATLNSKFTLSPGDLLYIPKKLYHRVTTTGPRISISLHFRERSEKPYLRNDWYDWKP
;
A
#
# COMPACT_ATOMS: atom_id res chain seq x y z
N MET A 1 -9.46 -14.84 -2.88
CA MET A 1 -10.06 -15.18 -1.55
C MET A 1 -11.23 -14.25 -1.32
N ASN A 2 -12.37 -14.77 -0.84
CA ASN A 2 -13.46 -13.91 -0.39
C ASN A 2 -13.10 -13.24 0.96
N PHE A 3 -13.90 -12.25 1.36
CA PHE A 3 -13.59 -11.47 2.57
C PHE A 3 -13.56 -12.31 3.85
N ASN A 4 -14.49 -13.28 4.01
CA ASN A 4 -14.52 -14.14 5.19
C ASN A 4 -13.28 -15.05 5.28
N GLU A 5 -12.84 -15.61 4.16
CA GLU A 5 -11.59 -16.40 4.09
C GLU A 5 -10.38 -15.55 4.46
N LEU A 6 -10.36 -14.30 4.01
CA LEU A 6 -9.25 -13.40 4.23
C LEU A 6 -9.06 -13.05 5.70
N ILE A 7 -10.15 -12.78 6.42
CA ILE A 7 -10.13 -12.38 7.84
C ILE A 7 -10.29 -13.54 8.83
N TYR A 8 -10.39 -14.80 8.34
CA TYR A 8 -10.49 -15.98 9.21
C TYR A 8 -9.29 -16.03 10.20
N PRO A 9 -9.47 -16.38 11.49
CA PRO A 9 -10.71 -16.92 12.13
C PRO A 9 -11.71 -15.85 12.62
N MET A 10 -11.46 -14.57 12.40
CA MET A 10 -12.41 -13.52 12.77
C MET A 10 -13.68 -13.61 11.92
N THR A 11 -14.83 -13.41 12.55
CA THR A 11 -16.08 -13.32 11.81
C THR A 11 -16.27 -11.93 11.20
N ARG A 12 -17.04 -11.83 10.13
CA ARG A 12 -17.43 -10.56 9.52
C ARG A 12 -18.11 -9.64 10.53
N LYS A 13 -19.01 -10.17 11.35
CA LYS A 13 -19.67 -9.42 12.41
C LYS A 13 -18.66 -8.80 13.38
N THR A 14 -17.75 -9.61 13.90
CA THR A 14 -16.70 -9.14 14.82
C THR A 14 -15.82 -8.08 14.17
N PHE A 15 -15.44 -8.26 12.89
CA PHE A 15 -14.66 -7.25 12.19
C PHE A 15 -15.36 -5.88 12.14
N TYR A 16 -16.63 -5.85 11.74
CA TYR A 16 -17.39 -4.60 11.65
C TYR A 16 -17.71 -3.98 13.00
N GLU A 17 -17.99 -4.77 14.02
CA GLU A 17 -18.37 -4.28 15.33
C GLU A 17 -17.19 -3.90 16.22
N GLU A 18 -16.02 -4.55 16.07
CA GLU A 18 -14.93 -4.39 17.04
C GLU A 18 -13.63 -3.85 16.43
N VAL A 19 -13.44 -3.95 15.11
CA VAL A 19 -12.15 -3.62 14.47
C VAL A 19 -12.28 -2.44 13.53
N LYS A 20 -13.22 -2.48 12.59
CA LYS A 20 -13.37 -1.47 11.55
C LYS A 20 -13.51 -0.06 12.14
N GLY A 21 -12.61 0.84 11.73
CA GLY A 21 -12.57 2.23 12.19
C GLY A 21 -12.18 2.43 13.66
N LYS A 22 -11.93 1.37 14.42
CA LYS A 22 -11.68 1.43 15.88
C LYS A 22 -10.25 1.12 16.26
N ARG A 23 -9.66 0.09 15.64
CA ARG A 23 -8.30 -0.35 15.94
C ARG A 23 -7.68 -1.08 14.76
N TYR A 24 -6.34 -1.13 14.71
CA TYR A 24 -5.66 -2.03 13.80
C TYR A 24 -5.85 -3.50 14.20
N HIS A 25 -5.64 -4.39 13.25
CA HIS A 25 -5.63 -5.83 13.50
C HIS A 25 -4.67 -6.57 12.58
N VAL A 26 -3.96 -7.57 13.13
CA VAL A 26 -3.02 -8.41 12.37
C VAL A 26 -3.54 -9.84 12.32
N TRP A 27 -3.70 -10.38 11.12
CA TRP A 27 -3.94 -11.81 10.90
C TRP A 27 -2.60 -12.46 10.53
N LYS A 28 -2.05 -13.21 11.46
CA LYS A 28 -0.82 -13.99 11.23
C LYS A 28 -1.13 -15.22 10.40
N SER A 29 -0.23 -15.58 9.48
CA SER A 29 -0.38 -16.75 8.63
C SER A 29 0.82 -17.68 8.73
N LYS A 30 0.56 -18.99 8.76
CA LYS A 30 1.62 -20.02 8.70
C LYS A 30 2.18 -20.22 7.28
N HIS A 31 1.45 -19.77 6.27
CA HIS A 31 1.77 -19.97 4.86
C HIS A 31 1.64 -18.66 4.09
N ASN A 32 2.47 -18.48 3.07
CA ASN A 32 2.35 -17.31 2.20
C ASN A 32 1.14 -17.45 1.26
N ARG A 33 -0.04 -17.07 1.77
CA ARG A 33 -1.30 -17.10 1.02
C ARG A 33 -1.41 -16.01 -0.06
N PHE A 34 -0.45 -15.08 -0.09
CA PHE A 34 -0.39 -13.97 -1.06
C PHE A 34 0.73 -14.10 -2.09
N LYS A 35 1.41 -15.25 -2.14
CA LYS A 35 2.60 -15.49 -2.98
C LYS A 35 2.39 -15.18 -4.47
N ASP A 36 1.15 -15.33 -4.95
CA ASP A 36 0.76 -15.19 -6.36
C ASP A 36 0.16 -13.81 -6.69
N TYR A 37 0.20 -12.84 -5.74
CA TYR A 37 -0.30 -11.49 -5.98
C TYR A 37 0.71 -10.58 -6.65
N PHE A 38 1.98 -10.81 -6.47
CA PHE A 38 3.05 -10.13 -7.19
C PHE A 38 4.43 -10.77 -6.94
N SER A 39 5.32 -10.65 -7.92
CA SER A 39 6.67 -11.22 -7.90
C SER A 39 7.73 -10.22 -8.32
N TRP A 40 9.00 -10.54 -8.02
CA TRP A 40 10.15 -9.77 -8.52
C TRP A 40 10.25 -9.76 -10.04
N THR A 41 9.86 -10.86 -10.70
CA THR A 41 9.82 -10.94 -12.17
C THR A 41 8.82 -9.97 -12.77
N GLU A 42 7.64 -9.82 -12.17
CA GLU A 42 6.64 -8.84 -12.62
C GLU A 42 7.14 -7.40 -12.41
N LEU A 43 7.85 -7.13 -11.31
CA LEU A 43 8.51 -5.85 -11.11
C LEU A 43 9.56 -5.58 -12.18
N ASP A 44 10.43 -6.55 -12.47
CA ASP A 44 11.46 -6.42 -13.49
C ASP A 44 10.83 -6.18 -14.86
N ASN A 45 9.77 -6.91 -15.21
CA ASN A 45 9.02 -6.69 -16.44
C ASN A 45 8.46 -5.27 -16.53
N TYR A 46 7.88 -4.76 -15.43
CA TYR A 46 7.39 -3.39 -15.38
C TYR A 46 8.53 -2.37 -15.55
N LEU A 47 9.63 -2.54 -14.82
CA LEU A 47 10.78 -1.63 -14.87
C LEU A 47 11.51 -1.68 -16.23
N ASN A 48 11.37 -2.76 -16.99
CA ASN A 48 11.93 -2.91 -18.32
C ASN A 48 11.05 -2.35 -19.44
N GLN A 49 9.87 -1.85 -19.16
CA GLN A 49 9.03 -1.21 -20.17
C GLN A 49 9.67 0.09 -20.70
N ILE A 50 9.45 0.37 -21.99
CA ILE A 50 10.01 1.56 -22.64
C ILE A 50 9.55 2.86 -21.96
N ASN A 51 8.30 2.91 -21.52
CA ASN A 51 7.65 4.07 -20.91
C ASN A 51 7.45 3.90 -19.40
N ILE A 52 8.49 3.51 -18.68
CA ILE A 52 8.42 3.36 -17.22
C ILE A 52 7.88 4.63 -16.56
N GLY A 53 6.87 4.49 -15.73
CA GLY A 53 6.24 5.60 -15.02
C GLY A 53 5.49 6.60 -15.94
N ALA A 54 5.14 6.22 -17.17
CA ALA A 54 4.30 7.03 -18.05
C ALA A 54 2.96 7.30 -17.38
N TRP A 55 2.53 8.56 -17.42
CA TRP A 55 1.35 9.02 -16.71
C TRP A 55 0.04 8.57 -17.32
N ASP A 56 -0.02 8.57 -18.63
CA ASP A 56 -1.16 8.17 -19.44
C ASP A 56 -1.45 6.67 -19.39
N ARG A 57 -0.58 5.92 -18.71
CA ARG A 57 -0.71 4.47 -18.51
C ARG A 57 -0.55 4.12 -17.05
N THR A 58 -1.43 3.28 -16.58
CA THR A 58 -1.41 2.69 -15.27
C THR A 58 -0.75 1.31 -15.34
N PRO A 59 -0.03 0.88 -14.31
CA PRO A 59 0.29 1.53 -13.04
C PRO A 59 1.36 2.61 -13.16
N GLN A 60 1.36 3.51 -12.16
CA GLN A 60 2.32 4.63 -12.12
C GLN A 60 3.43 4.38 -11.11
N LEU A 61 4.67 4.64 -11.51
CA LEU A 61 5.80 4.59 -10.61
C LEU A 61 5.90 5.88 -9.78
N GLN A 62 6.00 5.72 -8.48
CA GLN A 62 6.40 6.73 -7.53
C GLN A 62 7.63 6.22 -6.78
N ILE A 63 8.53 7.13 -6.38
CA ILE A 63 9.77 6.76 -5.66
C ILE A 63 9.80 7.56 -4.37
N ILE A 64 9.99 6.88 -3.24
CA ILE A 64 10.20 7.54 -1.96
C ILE A 64 11.68 7.88 -1.86
N MET A 65 11.95 9.18 -1.81
CA MET A 65 13.29 9.74 -1.76
C MET A 65 13.88 9.67 -0.35
N PRO A 66 15.20 9.86 -0.19
CA PRO A 66 15.85 9.82 1.13
C PRO A 66 15.30 10.82 2.15
N ASP A 67 14.77 11.94 1.71
CA ASP A 67 14.13 12.96 2.55
C ASP A 67 12.65 12.62 2.91
N GLY A 68 12.18 11.43 2.55
CA GLY A 68 10.81 11.00 2.76
C GLY A 68 9.79 11.58 1.78
N ASN A 69 10.21 12.48 0.91
CA ASN A 69 9.36 13.02 -0.14
C ASN A 69 9.14 12.00 -1.25
N LYS A 70 8.09 12.23 -2.02
CA LYS A 70 7.68 11.34 -3.09
C LYS A 70 7.94 11.99 -4.45
N TRP A 71 8.77 11.34 -5.27
CA TRP A 71 8.91 11.68 -6.67
C TRP A 71 7.88 10.89 -7.51
N CYS A 72 7.27 11.55 -8.49
CA CYS A 72 6.49 10.89 -9.54
C CYS A 72 6.61 11.69 -10.85
N LYS A 73 6.58 10.99 -11.98
CA LYS A 73 6.88 11.58 -13.30
C LYS A 73 6.00 12.79 -13.66
N LYS A 74 4.73 12.77 -13.29
CA LYS A 74 3.78 13.85 -13.62
C LYS A 74 3.99 15.12 -12.79
N LYS A 75 4.21 14.95 -11.50
CA LYS A 75 4.19 16.07 -10.53
C LYS A 75 5.56 16.67 -10.26
N SER A 76 6.62 16.00 -10.67
CA SER A 76 7.97 16.45 -10.39
C SER A 76 8.52 17.25 -11.56
N PRO A 77 9.03 18.46 -11.33
CA PRO A 77 9.61 19.29 -12.37
C PRO A 77 10.85 18.65 -13.01
N ASN A 78 11.55 17.81 -12.25
CA ASN A 78 12.76 17.14 -12.70
C ASN A 78 12.39 15.75 -13.26
N LYS A 79 12.47 15.62 -14.58
CA LYS A 79 12.38 14.32 -15.24
C LYS A 79 13.59 13.48 -14.88
N LYS A 80 13.39 12.20 -14.61
CA LYS A 80 14.46 11.23 -14.37
C LYS A 80 14.61 10.32 -15.57
N SER A 81 15.86 10.07 -15.95
CA SER A 81 16.19 9.05 -16.92
C SER A 81 15.94 7.65 -16.33
N ARG A 82 15.90 6.65 -17.19
CA ARG A 82 15.82 5.26 -16.75
C ARG A 82 16.98 4.86 -15.84
N GLU A 83 18.20 5.30 -16.19
CA GLU A 83 19.40 5.05 -15.40
C GLU A 83 19.28 5.66 -13.98
N GLU A 84 18.83 6.91 -13.88
CA GLU A 84 18.59 7.55 -12.57
C GLU A 84 17.55 6.78 -11.73
N ILE A 85 16.49 6.27 -12.34
CA ILE A 85 15.48 5.43 -11.64
C ILE A 85 16.13 4.16 -11.09
N PHE A 86 16.93 3.45 -11.90
CA PHE A 86 17.64 2.25 -11.44
C PHE A 86 18.69 2.57 -10.38
N ASN A 87 19.37 3.70 -10.48
CA ASN A 87 20.32 4.15 -9.46
C ASN A 87 19.61 4.43 -8.12
N LEU A 88 18.43 5.03 -8.12
CA LEU A 88 17.62 5.23 -6.91
C LEU A 88 17.19 3.90 -6.29
N TRP A 89 16.77 2.93 -7.11
CA TRP A 89 16.47 1.57 -6.67
C TRP A 89 17.67 0.93 -5.96
N ASN A 90 18.84 1.01 -6.56
CA ASN A 90 20.08 0.46 -6.01
C ASN A 90 20.54 1.19 -4.73
N LYS A 91 20.23 2.48 -4.58
CA LYS A 91 20.49 3.27 -3.36
C LYS A 91 19.53 2.94 -2.22
N GLY A 92 18.46 2.17 -2.47
CA GLY A 92 17.50 1.74 -1.46
C GLY A 92 16.27 2.63 -1.33
N CYS A 93 15.92 3.37 -2.38
CA CYS A 93 14.61 4.02 -2.44
C CYS A 93 13.50 2.97 -2.56
N THR A 94 12.39 3.20 -1.89
CA THR A 94 11.18 2.37 -2.05
C THR A 94 10.43 2.80 -3.30
N PHE A 95 10.12 1.84 -4.16
CA PHE A 95 9.25 2.05 -5.30
C PHE A 95 7.81 1.77 -4.92
N VAL A 96 6.92 2.67 -5.32
CA VAL A 96 5.48 2.53 -5.14
C VAL A 96 4.83 2.51 -6.51
N LEU A 97 4.16 1.40 -6.83
CA LEU A 97 3.36 1.29 -8.05
C LEU A 97 1.89 1.49 -7.67
N THR A 98 1.33 2.62 -8.07
CA THR A 98 -0.11 2.88 -7.85
C THR A 98 -0.93 2.18 -8.92
N LEU A 99 -2.15 1.76 -8.59
CA LEU A 99 -3.01 1.02 -9.51
C LEU A 99 -2.39 -0.32 -9.92
N SER A 100 -1.69 -0.95 -8.99
CA SER A 100 -0.94 -2.18 -9.23
C SER A 100 -1.83 -3.40 -9.47
N GLU A 101 -3.13 -3.30 -9.18
CA GLU A 101 -4.13 -4.32 -9.53
C GLU A 101 -4.13 -4.66 -11.04
N PHE A 102 -3.72 -3.73 -11.89
CA PHE A 102 -3.62 -3.99 -13.33
C PHE A 102 -2.37 -4.78 -13.75
N LEU A 103 -1.45 -5.04 -12.84
CA LEU A 103 -0.23 -5.81 -13.13
C LEU A 103 -0.40 -7.31 -12.93
N ASN A 104 -1.40 -7.73 -12.15
CA ASN A 104 -1.54 -9.13 -11.77
C ASN A 104 -3.02 -9.51 -11.64
N GLU A 105 -3.43 -10.60 -12.30
CA GLU A 105 -4.82 -11.05 -12.35
C GLU A 105 -5.37 -11.45 -10.96
N ASN A 106 -4.55 -12.10 -10.12
CA ASN A 106 -4.99 -12.49 -8.78
C ASN A 106 -5.20 -11.27 -7.89
N LEU A 107 -4.34 -10.26 -8.01
CA LEU A 107 -4.52 -9.00 -7.32
C LEU A 107 -5.76 -8.25 -7.82
N TRP A 108 -6.00 -8.22 -9.12
CA TRP A 108 -7.22 -7.67 -9.70
C TRP A 108 -8.48 -8.32 -9.13
N LYS A 109 -8.54 -9.66 -9.14
CA LYS A 109 -9.66 -10.41 -8.56
C LYS A 109 -9.85 -10.10 -7.07
N GLN A 110 -8.76 -9.97 -6.32
CA GLN A 110 -8.82 -9.61 -4.91
C GLN A 110 -9.38 -8.20 -4.70
N CYS A 111 -8.98 -7.23 -5.51
CA CYS A 111 -9.55 -5.87 -5.47
C CYS A 111 -11.05 -5.88 -5.75
N GLN A 112 -11.51 -6.66 -6.74
CA GLN A 112 -12.94 -6.78 -7.02
C GLN A 112 -13.75 -7.36 -5.85
N GLU A 113 -13.22 -8.38 -5.14
CA GLU A 113 -13.86 -8.91 -3.94
C GLU A 113 -14.01 -7.85 -2.85
N PHE A 114 -12.96 -7.03 -2.64
CA PHE A 114 -13.02 -5.93 -1.70
C PHE A 114 -13.98 -4.82 -2.13
N GLU A 115 -14.05 -4.50 -3.43
CA GLU A 115 -15.00 -3.52 -3.94
C GLU A 115 -16.46 -3.93 -3.70
N ARG A 116 -16.76 -5.22 -3.79
CA ARG A 116 -18.10 -5.75 -3.46
C ARG A 116 -18.41 -5.60 -1.97
N GLU A 117 -17.42 -5.81 -1.14
CA GLU A 117 -17.56 -5.84 0.32
C GLU A 117 -17.53 -4.46 0.95
N TYR A 118 -16.57 -3.66 0.57
CA TYR A 118 -16.17 -2.47 1.31
C TYR A 118 -16.44 -1.15 0.56
N GLY A 119 -16.24 -1.13 -0.74
CA GLY A 119 -16.37 0.06 -1.57
C GLY A 119 -15.28 0.15 -2.63
N VAL A 120 -15.15 1.32 -3.25
CA VAL A 120 -14.16 1.53 -4.31
C VAL A 120 -12.77 1.63 -3.73
N GLY A 121 -11.85 0.84 -4.26
CA GLY A 121 -10.48 0.73 -3.78
C GLY A 121 -9.43 0.80 -4.88
N GLN A 122 -8.19 0.91 -4.44
CA GLN A 122 -7.00 0.95 -5.27
C GLN A 122 -5.89 0.16 -4.58
N ALA A 123 -5.12 -0.61 -5.36
CA ALA A 123 -3.93 -1.28 -4.86
C ALA A 123 -2.68 -0.41 -5.09
N ASN A 124 -1.89 -0.24 -4.04
CA ASN A 124 -0.54 0.32 -4.12
C ASN A 124 0.46 -0.75 -3.71
N LEU A 125 1.41 -1.02 -4.60
CA LEU A 125 2.48 -1.97 -4.38
C LEU A 125 3.73 -1.23 -3.89
N TYR A 126 4.33 -1.72 -2.82
CA TYR A 126 5.55 -1.18 -2.23
C TYR A 126 6.67 -2.20 -2.39
N CYS A 127 7.70 -1.83 -3.13
CA CYS A 127 8.89 -2.65 -3.35
C CYS A 127 10.12 -1.97 -2.79
N SER A 128 10.94 -2.71 -2.04
CA SER A 128 12.24 -2.25 -1.54
C SER A 128 13.28 -3.34 -1.77
N LYS A 129 14.51 -2.95 -2.12
CA LYS A 129 15.57 -3.89 -2.49
C LYS A 129 16.38 -4.39 -1.30
N LYS A 130 16.42 -3.63 -0.19
CA LYS A 130 17.30 -3.89 0.95
C LYS A 130 16.69 -3.45 2.27
N ALA A 131 17.36 -3.83 3.35
CA ALA A 131 17.08 -3.29 4.68
C ALA A 131 17.27 -1.76 4.70
N ASP A 132 16.61 -1.11 5.67
CA ASP A 132 16.65 0.34 5.88
C ASP A 132 16.37 1.16 4.61
N ALA A 133 15.54 0.61 3.72
CA ALA A 133 15.10 1.34 2.55
C ALA A 133 14.32 2.60 2.96
N HIS A 134 14.45 3.65 2.17
CA HIS A 134 13.73 4.90 2.39
C HIS A 134 12.22 4.67 2.30
N CYS A 135 11.55 4.77 3.44
CA CYS A 135 10.12 4.63 3.60
C CYS A 135 9.47 5.97 3.93
N PHE A 136 8.15 6.02 3.93
CA PHE A 136 7.47 7.20 4.44
C PHE A 136 7.74 7.39 5.94
N PRO A 137 7.94 8.61 6.41
CA PRO A 137 8.00 8.90 7.84
C PRO A 137 6.68 8.53 8.51
N THR A 138 6.60 8.69 9.83
CA THR A 138 5.34 8.52 10.58
C THR A 138 4.23 9.35 9.94
N HIS A 139 3.13 8.71 9.58
CA HIS A 139 2.01 9.35 8.89
C HIS A 139 0.71 8.62 9.16
N ALA A 140 -0.39 9.22 8.76
CA ALA A 140 -1.71 8.62 8.76
C ALA A 140 -2.33 8.74 7.37
N ASP A 141 -3.06 7.72 6.94
CA ASP A 141 -3.78 7.72 5.68
C ASP A 141 -5.23 8.18 5.86
N SER A 142 -5.81 8.76 4.81
CA SER A 142 -7.19 9.23 4.80
C SER A 142 -8.22 8.12 4.56
N THR A 143 -7.76 6.91 4.27
CA THR A 143 -8.57 5.74 3.96
C THR A 143 -8.22 4.59 4.88
N ASP A 144 -9.16 3.66 5.07
CA ASP A 144 -8.85 2.36 5.65
C ASP A 144 -7.93 1.58 4.72
N ASN A 145 -6.98 0.84 5.29
CA ASN A 145 -5.99 0.07 4.56
C ASN A 145 -5.98 -1.39 4.97
N PHE A 146 -5.96 -2.27 3.97
CA PHE A 146 -5.60 -3.67 4.15
C PHE A 146 -4.24 -3.91 3.49
N LEU A 147 -3.27 -4.36 4.29
CA LEU A 147 -1.91 -4.57 3.83
C LEU A 147 -1.61 -6.06 3.74
N PHE A 148 -1.40 -6.52 2.52
CA PHE A 148 -1.03 -7.89 2.18
C PHE A 148 0.48 -7.98 2.11
N HIS A 149 1.08 -8.79 2.98
CA HIS A 149 2.52 -8.94 2.95
C HIS A 149 2.92 -10.14 2.08
N VAL A 150 3.61 -9.84 0.97
CA VAL A 150 3.86 -10.81 -0.11
C VAL A 150 5.25 -11.40 -0.04
N ARG A 151 6.28 -10.60 0.24
CA ARG A 151 7.69 -11.03 0.24
C ARG A 151 8.51 -10.26 1.28
N GLY A 152 9.49 -10.98 1.87
CA GLY A 152 10.41 -10.44 2.89
C GLY A 152 9.69 -10.18 4.22
N ASP A 153 10.41 -9.63 5.17
CA ASP A 153 9.85 -9.20 6.45
C ASP A 153 9.91 -7.68 6.58
N VAL A 154 8.98 -7.09 7.32
CA VAL A 154 8.96 -5.66 7.62
C VAL A 154 8.53 -5.41 9.05
N GLU A 155 9.09 -4.41 9.68
CA GLU A 155 8.66 -3.93 10.98
C GLU A 155 7.62 -2.83 10.84
N TRP A 156 6.51 -3.00 11.52
CA TRP A 156 5.44 -2.02 11.62
C TRP A 156 5.43 -1.38 13.00
N TYR A 157 5.21 -0.08 12.99
CA TYR A 157 5.05 0.76 14.18
C TYR A 157 3.67 1.39 14.11
N ILE A 158 2.82 1.11 15.07
CA ILE A 158 1.50 1.70 15.23
C ILE A 158 1.54 2.63 16.44
N PHE A 159 0.94 3.80 16.31
CA PHE A 159 0.91 4.82 17.34
C PHE A 159 -0.47 4.92 17.98
N ASN A 160 -0.57 5.62 19.11
CA ASN A 160 -1.84 5.77 19.83
C ASN A 160 -2.76 6.80 19.16
N GLU A 161 -2.17 7.77 18.48
CA GLU A 161 -2.85 8.96 18.00
C GLU A 161 -3.52 8.72 16.65
N TYR A 162 -4.65 9.41 16.48
CA TYR A 162 -5.33 9.56 15.21
C TYR A 162 -5.16 10.98 14.70
N ALA A 163 -4.90 11.15 13.43
CA ALA A 163 -4.75 12.44 12.81
C ALA A 163 -6.07 13.23 12.85
N GLU A 164 -5.99 14.50 13.24
CA GLU A 164 -7.08 15.44 13.12
C GLU A 164 -7.10 16.06 11.72
N GLY A 165 -8.27 16.44 11.23
CA GLY A 165 -8.40 17.13 9.95
C GLY A 165 -9.40 16.50 8.98
N LYS A 166 -9.46 17.06 7.76
CA LYS A 166 -10.40 16.66 6.71
C LYS A 166 -10.02 15.34 6.06
N ASP A 167 -11.02 14.57 5.66
CA ASP A 167 -10.80 13.38 4.86
C ASP A 167 -10.09 13.70 3.53
N GLY A 168 -9.26 12.79 3.05
CA GLY A 168 -8.51 12.94 1.81
C GLY A 168 -7.15 13.63 1.94
N GLN A 169 -6.76 14.10 3.11
CA GLN A 169 -5.44 14.67 3.37
C GLN A 169 -4.51 13.61 3.99
N ARG A 170 -3.24 13.68 3.63
CA ARG A 170 -2.20 12.89 4.26
C ARG A 170 -1.58 13.68 5.40
N PHE A 171 -1.54 13.07 6.57
CA PHE A 171 -1.03 13.69 7.79
C PHE A 171 0.34 13.10 8.14
N ARG A 172 1.17 13.90 8.83
CA ARG A 172 2.46 13.48 9.38
C ARG A 172 2.56 13.98 10.80
N SER A 173 3.15 13.18 11.67
CA SER A 173 3.45 13.56 13.05
C SER A 173 4.78 12.95 13.49
N GLU A 174 5.65 13.76 14.05
CA GLU A 174 6.91 13.33 14.67
C GLU A 174 6.73 13.03 16.18
N ASP A 175 5.62 13.49 16.78
CA ASP A 175 5.38 13.41 18.22
C ASP A 175 4.41 12.29 18.63
N ALA A 176 4.09 11.39 17.69
CA ALA A 176 3.15 10.30 17.96
C ALA A 176 3.74 9.27 18.94
N THR A 177 2.95 8.84 19.92
CA THR A 177 3.34 7.90 20.96
C THR A 177 3.21 6.46 20.48
N LEU A 178 4.30 5.70 20.52
CA LEU A 178 4.31 4.31 20.07
C LEU A 178 3.33 3.44 20.90
N ASN A 179 2.38 2.82 20.22
CA ASN A 179 1.47 1.82 20.79
C ASN A 179 2.06 0.41 20.68
N SER A 180 2.44 0.03 19.46
CA SER A 180 2.89 -1.32 19.17
C SER A 180 3.96 -1.36 18.08
N LYS A 181 4.88 -2.32 18.25
CA LYS A 181 5.87 -2.69 17.23
C LYS A 181 5.76 -4.19 16.97
N PHE A 182 5.67 -4.58 15.70
CA PHE A 182 5.60 -5.99 15.30
C PHE A 182 6.14 -6.20 13.89
N THR A 183 6.50 -7.44 13.59
CA THR A 183 6.93 -7.85 12.24
C THR A 183 5.77 -8.46 11.48
N LEU A 184 5.60 -8.05 10.22
CA LEU A 184 4.81 -8.78 9.24
C LEU A 184 5.71 -9.64 8.38
N SER A 185 5.31 -10.90 8.20
CA SER A 185 5.96 -11.90 7.35
C SER A 185 5.06 -12.29 6.17
N PRO A 186 5.61 -12.90 5.11
CA PRO A 186 4.84 -13.27 3.93
C PRO A 186 3.58 -14.11 4.25
N GLY A 187 2.43 -13.64 3.81
CA GLY A 187 1.12 -14.23 4.10
C GLY A 187 0.33 -13.53 5.20
N ASP A 188 0.97 -12.69 6.02
CA ASP A 188 0.29 -11.88 7.03
C ASP A 188 -0.57 -10.79 6.38
N LEU A 189 -1.68 -10.47 7.04
CA LEU A 189 -2.56 -9.37 6.69
C LEU A 189 -2.63 -8.38 7.86
N LEU A 190 -2.53 -7.09 7.55
CA LEU A 190 -2.73 -6.02 8.52
C LEU A 190 -3.86 -5.11 8.05
N TYR A 191 -4.80 -4.83 8.93
CA TYR A 191 -5.78 -3.76 8.77
C TYR A 191 -5.36 -2.55 9.60
N ILE A 192 -5.40 -1.36 8.99
CA ILE A 192 -5.17 -0.09 9.66
C ILE A 192 -6.37 0.82 9.36
N PRO A 193 -7.10 1.32 10.38
CA PRO A 193 -8.17 2.28 10.16
C PRO A 193 -7.62 3.62 9.66
N LYS A 194 -8.44 4.34 8.92
CA LYS A 194 -8.12 5.71 8.48
C LYS A 194 -7.67 6.57 9.67
N LYS A 195 -6.74 7.48 9.40
CA LYS A 195 -6.20 8.45 10.35
C LYS A 195 -5.31 7.89 11.46
N LEU A 196 -5.18 6.59 11.65
CA LEU A 196 -4.26 6.03 12.65
C LEU A 196 -2.81 6.21 12.20
N TYR A 197 -1.99 6.84 13.04
CA TYR A 197 -0.57 7.05 12.75
C TYR A 197 0.19 5.74 12.72
N HIS A 198 1.01 5.59 11.70
CA HIS A 198 1.82 4.41 11.51
C HIS A 198 3.11 4.71 10.74
N ARG A 199 4.07 3.79 10.84
CA ARG A 199 5.33 3.79 10.09
C ARG A 199 5.76 2.37 9.80
N VAL A 200 6.52 2.19 8.73
CA VAL A 200 7.14 0.91 8.37
C VAL A 200 8.64 1.09 8.18
N THR A 201 9.43 0.10 8.59
CA THR A 201 10.85 -0.04 8.25
C THR A 201 11.11 -1.39 7.61
N THR A 202 12.03 -1.45 6.67
CA THR A 202 12.38 -2.67 5.95
C THR A 202 13.55 -3.36 6.61
N THR A 203 13.45 -4.67 6.81
CA THR A 203 14.54 -5.51 7.35
C THR A 203 15.31 -6.21 6.23
N GLY A 204 14.84 -6.10 4.99
CA GLY A 204 15.42 -6.70 3.79
C GLY A 204 14.63 -6.37 2.53
N PRO A 205 14.87 -7.07 1.42
CA PRO A 205 14.04 -6.95 0.23
C PRO A 205 12.58 -7.30 0.54
N ARG A 206 11.64 -6.44 0.12
CA ARG A 206 10.21 -6.65 0.39
C ARG A 206 9.31 -6.36 -0.80
N ILE A 207 8.16 -7.02 -0.80
CA ILE A 207 6.97 -6.67 -1.57
C ILE A 207 5.78 -6.65 -0.62
N SER A 208 5.13 -5.50 -0.49
CA SER A 208 3.89 -5.33 0.27
C SER A 208 2.85 -4.65 -0.62
N ILE A 209 1.58 -5.01 -0.45
CA ILE A 209 0.48 -4.43 -1.20
C ILE A 209 -0.47 -3.79 -0.20
N SER A 210 -0.82 -2.54 -0.41
CA SER A 210 -1.86 -1.84 0.35
C SER A 210 -3.09 -1.67 -0.52
N LEU A 211 -4.22 -2.21 -0.08
CA LEU A 211 -5.53 -1.91 -0.64
C LEU A 211 -6.16 -0.79 0.17
N HIS A 212 -6.40 0.34 -0.47
CA HIS A 212 -7.03 1.51 0.10
C HIS A 212 -8.49 1.54 -0.29
N PHE A 213 -9.40 1.75 0.68
CA PHE A 213 -10.82 1.77 0.42
C PHE A 213 -11.49 3.01 0.96
N ARG A 214 -12.48 3.48 0.18
CA ARG A 214 -13.50 4.41 0.65
C ARG A 214 -14.84 3.70 0.73
N GLU A 215 -15.59 4.00 1.76
CA GLU A 215 -16.93 3.45 1.91
C GLU A 215 -17.85 3.95 0.80
N ARG A 216 -18.81 3.11 0.37
CA ARG A 216 -19.77 3.46 -0.67
C ARG A 216 -20.67 4.65 -0.30
N SER A 217 -20.82 4.94 0.99
CA SER A 217 -21.57 6.09 1.51
C SER A 217 -20.76 7.39 1.45
N GLU A 218 -19.43 7.31 1.41
CA GLU A 218 -18.60 8.46 1.10
C GLU A 218 -18.79 8.73 -0.40
N LYS A 219 -19.08 10.01 -0.79
CA LYS A 219 -19.34 10.44 -2.16
C LYS A 219 -18.65 9.55 -3.17
N PRO A 220 -19.37 8.98 -4.16
CA PRO A 220 -18.80 8.00 -5.05
C PRO A 220 -17.51 8.58 -5.64
N TYR A 221 -16.39 7.99 -5.25
CA TYR A 221 -15.17 8.15 -5.98
C TYR A 221 -15.42 7.40 -7.28
N LEU A 222 -15.89 8.12 -8.27
CA LEU A 222 -15.96 7.54 -9.59
C LEU A 222 -14.53 7.17 -9.94
N ARG A 223 -14.29 5.95 -10.37
CA ARG A 223 -12.99 5.54 -10.94
C ARG A 223 -12.47 6.57 -11.92
N ASN A 224 -13.36 7.27 -12.58
CA ASN A 224 -13.10 8.37 -13.50
C ASN A 224 -12.40 9.58 -12.85
N ASP A 225 -12.55 9.81 -11.54
CA ASP A 225 -11.84 10.91 -10.86
C ASP A 225 -10.38 10.53 -10.51
N TRP A 226 -10.08 9.24 -10.56
CA TRP A 226 -8.72 8.72 -10.37
C TRP A 226 -7.99 8.54 -11.69
N TYR A 227 -8.75 8.35 -12.73
CA TYR A 227 -8.34 8.19 -14.10
C TYR A 227 -9.04 9.26 -14.94
N ASP A 228 -8.32 10.05 -15.69
CA ASP A 228 -8.82 10.71 -16.88
C ASP A 228 -9.15 9.63 -17.95
N TRP A 229 -9.75 8.53 -17.51
CA TRP A 229 -10.11 7.45 -18.41
C TRP A 229 -11.49 7.73 -18.98
N LYS A 230 -11.51 8.20 -20.19
CA LYS A 230 -12.69 8.15 -21.06
C LYS A 230 -12.61 6.85 -21.84
N PRO A 231 -13.66 6.02 -21.86
CA PRO A 231 -13.72 4.83 -22.71
C PRO A 231 -13.55 5.18 -24.18
#